data_13e11e1918345f2299ccf461f163768b
#
_entry.id   13e11e1918345f2299ccf461f163768b
#
_cell.length_a   1.000
_cell.length_b   1.000
_cell.length_c   1.000
_cell.angle_alpha   90.00
_cell.angle_beta   90.00
_cell.angle_gamma   90.00
#
_symmetry.space_group_name_H-M   'P 1'
#
loop_
_entity.id
_entity.type
_entity.pdbx_description
1 polymer ?
#
loop_
_entity_poly.entity_id
_entity_poly.type
_entity_poly.pdbx_seq_one_letter_code
_entity_poly.pdbx_strand_id
1 'polypeptide(L)'
;MSNRSAKQRDWRRHIAALVIVIAGLAGLASTAAAAPDEGALQRGSELLAAGQPEEAKRAFQEALAADPSSVEAHLGLARSYYALGEYARAVNEFEAVLRYDNLPRDLQSQAETYDRIAAGYVTRGWAPFFYGETGVGNYRQNSTKSTDIFGGAGNYDTFLPIRVGGGWSTALTERHSFNGTLDYRFRWYDDSDRRNDSDLRWNFNLSRPVDDDSLRFGMRGRVSYRGDGQYRNDWGVFATYDLGLGPNDRVSIDGEVRERRYPRGPLRNRTRDIAQLAVNWSHSLANGRTSFGLGGTVGQEWATQERIDGDASLWGFSGEFDHSFSDTLDLFLWFAYDNESFDDERPDFTTDEDLLLERNDDLWYVGGGLVWGFAPGWTLRPTFEYDWEDSNLPALTYSKTEFWLTVRKSL
;
A
#
# COMPACT_ATOMS: atom_id res chain seq x y z
N MET A 1 -19.33 8.78 -34.45
CA MET A 1 -20.20 8.86 -33.26
C MET A 1 -20.70 7.48 -32.72
N SER A 2 -20.53 6.34 -33.38
CA SER A 2 -21.15 5.07 -32.93
C SER A 2 -20.23 4.15 -32.07
N ASN A 3 -18.94 4.48 -31.92
CA ASN A 3 -17.99 3.57 -31.22
C ASN A 3 -17.81 3.85 -29.71
N ARG A 4 -18.21 5.06 -29.25
CA ARG A 4 -18.18 5.40 -27.79
C ARG A 4 -19.20 4.60 -26.96
N SER A 5 -20.36 4.27 -27.53
CA SER A 5 -21.43 3.58 -26.79
C SER A 5 -21.18 2.08 -26.58
N ALA A 6 -20.32 1.45 -27.36
CA ALA A 6 -19.99 0.04 -27.22
C ALA A 6 -18.88 -0.18 -26.17
N LYS A 7 -17.85 0.68 -26.13
CA LYS A 7 -16.78 0.63 -25.13
C LYS A 7 -17.27 0.97 -23.72
N GLN A 8 -18.18 1.97 -23.61
CA GLN A 8 -18.79 2.33 -22.33
C GLN A 8 -19.69 1.23 -21.73
N ARG A 9 -20.19 0.29 -22.54
CA ARG A 9 -20.97 -0.84 -22.05
C ARG A 9 -20.14 -2.00 -21.52
N ASP A 10 -18.91 -2.14 -21.97
CA ASP A 10 -18.08 -3.31 -21.60
C ASP A 10 -17.45 -3.16 -20.21
N TRP A 11 -16.98 -1.96 -19.85
CA TRP A 11 -16.39 -1.73 -18.54
C TRP A 11 -17.40 -1.82 -17.40
N ARG A 12 -18.65 -1.34 -17.64
CA ARG A 12 -19.76 -1.49 -16.67
C ARG A 12 -20.05 -2.93 -16.32
N ARG A 13 -19.83 -3.86 -17.27
CA ARG A 13 -19.99 -5.30 -17.01
C ARG A 13 -18.86 -5.85 -16.14
N HIS A 14 -17.65 -5.36 -16.31
CA HIS A 14 -16.51 -5.82 -15.51
C HIS A 14 -16.55 -5.26 -14.08
N ILE A 15 -16.94 -3.99 -13.89
CA ILE A 15 -17.16 -3.43 -12.56
C ILE A 15 -18.36 -4.08 -11.87
N ALA A 16 -19.46 -4.31 -12.59
CA ALA A 16 -20.61 -5.01 -12.03
C ALA A 16 -20.26 -6.43 -11.57
N ALA A 17 -19.40 -7.14 -12.31
CA ALA A 17 -18.91 -8.45 -11.91
C ALA A 17 -18.01 -8.37 -10.66
N LEU A 18 -17.15 -7.36 -10.54
CA LEU A 18 -16.30 -7.14 -9.38
C LEU A 18 -17.11 -6.78 -8.13
N VAL A 19 -18.10 -5.90 -8.27
CA VAL A 19 -19.00 -5.50 -7.17
C VAL A 19 -19.85 -6.69 -6.69
N ILE A 20 -20.28 -7.58 -7.59
CA ILE A 20 -21.03 -8.79 -7.23
C ILE A 20 -20.13 -9.79 -6.49
N VAL A 21 -18.86 -9.91 -6.86
CA VAL A 21 -17.89 -10.77 -6.15
C VAL A 21 -17.63 -10.23 -4.74
N ILE A 22 -17.46 -8.92 -4.58
CA ILE A 22 -17.26 -8.27 -3.26
C ILE A 22 -18.52 -8.39 -2.40
N ALA A 23 -19.72 -8.19 -2.96
CA ALA A 23 -20.97 -8.33 -2.24
C ALA A 23 -21.29 -9.80 -1.89
N GLY A 24 -20.88 -10.76 -2.73
CA GLY A 24 -21.03 -12.19 -2.49
C GLY A 24 -20.11 -12.70 -1.36
N LEU A 25 -18.90 -12.15 -1.25
CA LEU A 25 -17.95 -12.48 -0.19
C LEU A 25 -18.36 -11.91 1.18
N ALA A 26 -18.99 -10.72 1.20
CA ALA A 26 -19.52 -10.13 2.44
C ALA A 26 -20.70 -10.94 3.03
N GLY A 27 -21.45 -11.67 2.19
CA GLY A 27 -22.58 -12.51 2.62
C GLY A 27 -22.17 -13.86 3.25
N LEU A 28 -20.92 -14.29 3.10
CA LEU A 28 -20.42 -15.57 3.66
C LEU A 28 -19.83 -15.44 5.08
N ALA A 29 -19.72 -14.23 5.61
CA ALA A 29 -19.13 -13.96 6.94
C ALA A 29 -20.10 -14.14 8.12
N SER A 30 -21.30 -14.67 7.92
CA SER A 30 -22.32 -14.79 8.97
C SER A 30 -22.62 -16.25 9.28
N THR A 31 -21.77 -16.90 10.06
CA THR A 31 -22.10 -17.89 11.11
C THR A 31 -20.79 -18.41 11.74
N ALA A 32 -20.16 -17.66 12.61
CA ALA A 32 -19.24 -18.22 13.58
C ALA A 32 -19.94 -18.17 14.94
N ALA A 33 -20.11 -19.31 15.56
CA ALA A 33 -20.65 -19.42 16.92
C ALA A 33 -19.71 -18.71 17.90
N ALA A 34 -20.28 -17.83 18.71
CA ALA A 34 -19.56 -17.09 19.74
C ALA A 34 -18.84 -18.04 20.69
N ALA A 35 -17.56 -17.84 20.87
CA ALA A 35 -16.77 -18.52 21.90
C ALA A 35 -17.09 -17.90 23.28
N PRO A 36 -16.94 -18.65 24.38
CA PRO A 36 -17.43 -18.24 25.72
C PRO A 36 -16.74 -17.03 26.36
N ASP A 37 -15.79 -16.37 25.66
CA ASP A 37 -14.86 -15.41 26.27
C ASP A 37 -14.85 -14.00 25.63
N GLU A 38 -15.82 -13.69 24.77
CA GLU A 38 -15.94 -12.35 24.16
C GLU A 38 -16.09 -11.24 25.22
N GLY A 39 -16.62 -11.57 26.42
CA GLY A 39 -16.81 -10.59 27.48
C GLY A 39 -15.52 -10.04 28.09
N ALA A 40 -14.45 -10.84 28.20
CA ALA A 40 -13.18 -10.38 28.75
C ALA A 40 -12.37 -9.57 27.71
N LEU A 41 -12.36 -10.03 26.46
CA LEU A 41 -11.74 -9.29 25.34
C LEU A 41 -12.38 -7.92 25.12
N GLN A 42 -13.71 -7.88 25.04
CA GLN A 42 -14.45 -6.64 24.85
C GLN A 42 -14.23 -5.68 26.03
N ARG A 43 -14.33 -6.17 27.26
CA ARG A 43 -14.06 -5.39 28.48
C ARG A 43 -12.63 -4.83 28.48
N GLY A 44 -11.62 -5.65 28.10
CA GLY A 44 -10.24 -5.22 27.98
C GLY A 44 -10.05 -4.09 26.98
N SER A 45 -10.70 -4.20 25.82
CA SER A 45 -10.66 -3.18 24.76
C SER A 45 -11.32 -1.87 25.20
N GLU A 46 -12.48 -1.94 25.85
CA GLU A 46 -13.19 -0.77 26.39
C GLU A 46 -12.37 -0.07 27.48
N LEU A 47 -11.72 -0.84 28.37
CA LEU A 47 -10.86 -0.28 29.42
C LEU A 47 -9.60 0.39 28.85
N LEU A 48 -8.99 -0.22 27.81
CA LEU A 48 -7.83 0.37 27.15
C LEU A 48 -8.20 1.68 26.44
N ALA A 49 -9.34 1.70 25.75
CA ALA A 49 -9.87 2.92 25.12
C ALA A 49 -10.27 3.99 26.14
N ALA A 50 -10.66 3.60 27.36
CA ALA A 50 -10.92 4.53 28.47
C ALA A 50 -9.65 5.04 29.18
N GLY A 51 -8.46 4.66 28.71
CA GLY A 51 -7.18 5.06 29.32
C GLY A 51 -6.91 4.37 30.65
N GLN A 52 -7.44 3.17 30.87
CA GLN A 52 -7.30 2.35 32.07
C GLN A 52 -6.45 1.09 31.79
N PRO A 53 -5.16 1.22 31.45
CA PRO A 53 -4.34 0.10 30.98
C PRO A 53 -4.09 -0.98 32.04
N GLU A 54 -4.12 -0.66 33.33
CA GLU A 54 -3.96 -1.66 34.40
C GLU A 54 -5.15 -2.62 34.48
N GLU A 55 -6.37 -2.09 34.37
CA GLU A 55 -7.59 -2.86 34.34
C GLU A 55 -7.73 -3.65 33.05
N ALA A 56 -7.38 -3.03 31.91
CA ALA A 56 -7.34 -3.66 30.60
C ALA A 56 -6.39 -4.86 30.59
N LYS A 57 -5.18 -4.70 31.15
CA LYS A 57 -4.20 -5.79 31.33
C LYS A 57 -4.82 -7.01 32.00
N ARG A 58 -5.56 -6.81 33.11
CA ARG A 58 -6.21 -7.90 33.84
C ARG A 58 -7.28 -8.59 33.01
N ALA A 59 -8.08 -7.82 32.28
CA ALA A 59 -9.13 -8.38 31.43
C ALA A 59 -8.53 -9.21 30.27
N PHE A 60 -7.45 -8.74 29.62
CA PHE A 60 -6.79 -9.53 28.59
C PHE A 60 -6.07 -10.78 29.14
N GLN A 61 -5.51 -10.71 30.35
CA GLN A 61 -4.97 -11.89 31.02
C GLN A 61 -6.05 -12.93 31.33
N GLU A 62 -7.26 -12.49 31.72
CA GLU A 62 -8.41 -13.35 31.90
C GLU A 62 -8.84 -14.01 30.59
N ALA A 63 -8.86 -13.23 29.47
CA ALA A 63 -9.13 -13.77 28.16
C ALA A 63 -8.09 -14.82 27.73
N LEU A 64 -6.80 -14.57 27.95
CA LEU A 64 -5.73 -15.53 27.64
C LEU A 64 -5.74 -16.76 28.55
N ALA A 65 -6.29 -16.67 29.79
CA ALA A 65 -6.46 -17.82 30.64
C ALA A 65 -7.53 -18.77 30.11
N ALA A 66 -8.52 -18.26 29.41
CA ALA A 66 -9.58 -19.06 28.79
C ALA A 66 -9.19 -19.52 27.37
N ASP A 67 -8.56 -18.66 26.57
CA ASP A 67 -7.98 -19.00 25.27
C ASP A 67 -6.52 -18.48 25.14
N PRO A 68 -5.53 -19.33 25.46
CA PRO A 68 -4.11 -18.97 25.35
C PRO A 68 -3.63 -18.70 23.93
N SER A 69 -4.44 -19.00 22.91
CA SER A 69 -4.12 -18.77 21.49
C SER A 69 -4.80 -17.53 20.90
N SER A 70 -5.53 -16.77 21.70
CA SER A 70 -6.21 -15.56 21.22
C SER A 70 -5.21 -14.47 20.86
N VAL A 71 -5.10 -14.20 19.55
CA VAL A 71 -4.25 -13.16 18.98
C VAL A 71 -4.67 -11.78 19.48
N GLU A 72 -5.97 -11.53 19.53
CA GLU A 72 -6.55 -10.27 20.00
C GLU A 72 -6.24 -10.02 21.47
N ALA A 73 -6.28 -11.06 22.30
CA ALA A 73 -5.94 -10.96 23.70
C ALA A 73 -4.44 -10.66 23.91
N HIS A 74 -3.56 -11.33 23.17
CA HIS A 74 -2.12 -11.03 23.16
C HIS A 74 -1.85 -9.61 22.70
N LEU A 75 -2.48 -9.17 21.61
CA LEU A 75 -2.33 -7.80 21.11
C LEU A 75 -2.84 -6.75 22.10
N GLY A 76 -4.01 -7.00 22.71
CA GLY A 76 -4.57 -6.14 23.74
C GLY A 76 -3.69 -6.08 25.00
N LEU A 77 -3.16 -7.21 25.43
CA LEU A 77 -2.22 -7.30 26.56
C LEU A 77 -0.90 -6.57 26.25
N ALA A 78 -0.37 -6.75 25.04
CA ALA A 78 0.81 -6.06 24.58
C ALA A 78 0.64 -4.53 24.61
N ARG A 79 -0.50 -4.04 24.10
CA ARG A 79 -0.85 -2.62 24.13
C ARG A 79 -1.02 -2.08 25.56
N SER A 80 -1.59 -2.89 26.44
CA SER A 80 -1.72 -2.54 27.87
C SER A 80 -0.35 -2.41 28.53
N TYR A 81 0.57 -3.36 28.31
CA TYR A 81 1.95 -3.28 28.79
C TYR A 81 2.69 -2.07 28.22
N TYR A 82 2.49 -1.78 26.93
CA TYR A 82 3.07 -0.62 26.28
C TYR A 82 2.59 0.69 26.93
N ALA A 83 1.29 0.85 27.15
CA ALA A 83 0.71 2.02 27.81
C ALA A 83 1.18 2.21 29.25
N LEU A 84 1.54 1.12 29.95
CA LEU A 84 2.11 1.13 31.29
C LEU A 84 3.63 1.39 31.31
N GLY A 85 4.28 1.47 30.16
CA GLY A 85 5.74 1.58 30.07
C GLY A 85 6.48 0.27 30.37
N GLU A 86 5.77 -0.85 30.48
CA GLU A 86 6.33 -2.19 30.68
C GLU A 86 6.85 -2.78 29.36
N TYR A 87 7.72 -2.05 28.64
CA TYR A 87 8.09 -2.30 27.26
C TYR A 87 8.66 -3.69 27.00
N ALA A 88 9.46 -4.25 27.91
CA ALA A 88 9.99 -5.60 27.76
C ALA A 88 8.89 -6.67 27.71
N ARG A 89 7.81 -6.46 28.46
CA ARG A 89 6.66 -7.35 28.43
C ARG A 89 5.82 -7.12 27.18
N ALA A 90 5.66 -5.86 26.79
CA ALA A 90 4.98 -5.51 25.54
C ALA A 90 5.66 -6.19 24.33
N VAL A 91 6.98 -6.15 24.23
CA VAL A 91 7.75 -6.84 23.16
C VAL A 91 7.45 -8.35 23.15
N ASN A 92 7.49 -9.01 24.32
CA ASN A 92 7.22 -10.43 24.39
C ASN A 92 5.82 -10.81 23.87
N GLU A 93 4.81 -10.00 24.17
CA GLU A 93 3.45 -10.22 23.69
C GLU A 93 3.27 -9.84 22.21
N PHE A 94 3.91 -8.75 21.72
CA PHE A 94 3.92 -8.42 20.29
C PHE A 94 4.65 -9.49 19.48
N GLU A 95 5.79 -9.99 19.96
CA GLU A 95 6.46 -11.13 19.33
C GLU A 95 5.60 -12.41 19.36
N ALA A 96 4.83 -12.65 20.42
CA ALA A 96 3.89 -13.76 20.47
C ALA A 96 2.83 -13.61 19.37
N VAL A 97 2.25 -12.42 19.21
CA VAL A 97 1.33 -12.08 18.11
C VAL A 97 2.00 -12.31 16.75
N LEU A 98 3.22 -11.83 16.54
CA LEU A 98 3.95 -11.94 15.26
C LEU A 98 4.39 -13.37 14.91
N ARG A 99 4.35 -14.32 15.86
CA ARG A 99 4.60 -15.73 15.59
C ARG A 99 3.40 -16.47 15.00
N TYR A 100 2.21 -15.89 15.08
CA TYR A 100 1.05 -16.45 14.39
C TYR A 100 1.21 -16.24 12.88
N ASP A 101 1.22 -17.34 12.15
CA ASP A 101 1.61 -17.37 10.74
C ASP A 101 0.65 -16.63 9.79
N ASN A 102 -0.41 -15.96 10.29
CA ASN A 102 -1.40 -15.30 9.40
C ASN A 102 -2.25 -14.28 10.13
N LEU A 103 -1.57 -13.32 10.69
CA LEU A 103 -2.22 -12.13 11.17
C LEU A 103 -2.88 -11.40 10.02
N PRO A 104 -4.12 -10.90 10.19
CA PRO A 104 -4.64 -9.83 9.35
C PRO A 104 -3.59 -8.74 9.22
N ARG A 105 -3.41 -8.20 8.01
CA ARG A 105 -2.32 -7.26 7.70
C ARG A 105 -2.32 -6.03 8.59
N ASP A 106 -3.49 -5.58 8.98
CA ASP A 106 -3.65 -4.47 9.92
C ASP A 106 -3.14 -4.84 11.32
N LEU A 107 -3.47 -6.02 11.85
CA LEU A 107 -2.96 -6.51 13.13
C LEU A 107 -1.46 -6.79 13.05
N GLN A 108 -1.00 -7.36 11.94
CA GLN A 108 0.43 -7.55 11.70
C GLN A 108 1.17 -6.21 11.66
N SER A 109 0.65 -5.24 10.90
CA SER A 109 1.23 -3.89 10.81
C SER A 109 1.22 -3.16 12.15
N GLN A 110 0.14 -3.32 12.93
CA GLN A 110 0.06 -2.79 14.29
C GLN A 110 1.09 -3.46 15.19
N ALA A 111 1.10 -4.80 15.25
CA ALA A 111 2.03 -5.56 16.07
C ALA A 111 3.48 -5.24 15.70
N GLU A 112 3.85 -5.24 14.42
CA GLU A 112 5.18 -4.86 13.95
C GLU A 112 5.56 -3.42 14.33
N THR A 113 4.60 -2.50 14.28
CA THR A 113 4.84 -1.10 14.63
C THR A 113 5.08 -0.94 16.12
N TYR A 114 4.20 -1.51 16.95
CA TYR A 114 4.33 -1.40 18.40
C TYR A 114 5.48 -2.24 18.96
N ASP A 115 5.72 -3.44 18.42
CA ASP A 115 6.88 -4.25 18.77
C ASP A 115 8.18 -3.50 18.51
N ARG A 116 8.32 -2.91 17.34
CA ARG A 116 9.49 -2.12 16.94
C ARG A 116 9.73 -0.93 17.88
N ILE A 117 8.65 -0.22 18.24
CA ILE A 117 8.72 0.90 19.17
C ILE A 117 9.08 0.41 20.58
N ALA A 118 8.41 -0.62 21.07
CA ALA A 118 8.65 -1.19 22.40
C ALA A 118 10.05 -1.79 22.52
N ALA A 119 10.52 -2.53 21.51
CA ALA A 119 11.87 -3.06 21.44
C ALA A 119 12.93 -1.95 21.46
N GLY A 120 12.66 -0.82 20.82
CA GLY A 120 13.49 0.37 20.89
C GLY A 120 13.67 0.90 22.32
N TYR A 121 12.62 0.86 23.15
CA TYR A 121 12.69 1.24 24.57
C TYR A 121 13.47 0.21 25.40
N VAL A 122 13.30 -1.08 25.13
CA VAL A 122 13.99 -2.15 25.87
C VAL A 122 15.49 -2.17 25.63
N THR A 123 15.87 -2.05 24.35
CA THR A 123 17.26 -2.27 23.95
C THR A 123 18.05 -0.99 23.78
N ARG A 124 17.38 0.17 23.70
CA ARG A 124 17.96 1.41 23.10
C ARG A 124 18.74 1.09 21.82
N GLY A 125 18.36 0.02 21.16
CA GLY A 125 19.08 -0.64 20.10
C GLY A 125 18.38 -0.59 18.78
N TRP A 126 19.11 -0.99 17.80
CA TRP A 126 18.75 -1.11 16.40
C TRP A 126 17.92 -2.39 16.20
N ALA A 127 16.72 -2.28 15.69
CA ALA A 127 15.89 -3.42 15.30
C ALA A 127 15.81 -3.48 13.75
N PRO A 128 16.77 -4.13 13.08
CA PRO A 128 16.73 -4.30 11.64
C PRO A 128 15.83 -5.47 11.24
N PHE A 129 15.22 -5.36 10.08
CA PHE A 129 14.58 -6.48 9.38
C PHE A 129 15.03 -6.48 7.92
N PHE A 130 15.08 -7.67 7.31
CA PHE A 130 15.48 -7.84 5.93
C PHE A 130 14.56 -8.83 5.23
N TYR A 131 14.42 -8.68 3.92
CA TYR A 131 13.74 -9.66 3.09
C TYR A 131 14.34 -9.71 1.68
N GLY A 132 14.20 -10.86 1.04
CA GLY A 132 14.47 -11.06 -0.37
C GLY A 132 13.30 -11.75 -1.06
N GLU A 133 13.02 -11.36 -2.30
CA GLU A 133 11.92 -11.88 -3.09
C GLU A 133 12.36 -12.05 -4.53
N THR A 134 11.97 -13.16 -5.16
CA THR A 134 12.18 -13.42 -6.59
C THR A 134 11.08 -14.28 -7.14
N GLY A 135 10.94 -14.35 -8.46
CA GLY A 135 9.90 -15.13 -9.09
C GLY A 135 9.89 -15.00 -10.60
N VAL A 136 8.74 -15.16 -11.20
CA VAL A 136 8.50 -15.01 -12.62
C VAL A 136 7.20 -14.26 -12.84
N GLY A 137 7.15 -13.42 -13.87
CA GLY A 137 5.96 -12.68 -14.23
C GLY A 137 5.78 -12.55 -15.73
N ASN A 138 4.54 -12.24 -16.10
CA ASN A 138 4.14 -11.91 -17.45
C ASN A 138 3.59 -10.50 -17.48
N TYR A 139 3.88 -9.81 -18.56
CA TYR A 139 3.43 -8.47 -18.83
C TYR A 139 2.78 -8.40 -20.21
N ARG A 140 1.63 -7.77 -20.28
CA ARG A 140 0.95 -7.46 -21.53
C ARG A 140 0.47 -6.02 -21.52
N GLN A 141 0.81 -5.27 -22.58
CA GLN A 141 0.33 -3.91 -22.78
C GLN A 141 -0.39 -3.79 -24.12
N ASN A 142 -1.54 -3.13 -24.12
CA ASN A 142 -2.26 -2.74 -25.32
C ASN A 142 -2.32 -1.21 -25.36
N SER A 143 -1.84 -0.61 -26.44
CA SER A 143 -2.00 0.82 -26.70
C SER A 143 -2.79 1.04 -27.98
N THR A 144 -3.49 2.15 -28.07
CA THR A 144 -4.28 2.50 -29.26
C THR A 144 -3.42 2.91 -30.43
N LYS A 145 -2.15 3.26 -30.21
CA LYS A 145 -1.16 3.55 -31.24
C LYS A 145 0.17 2.86 -30.97
N SER A 146 0.74 2.33 -32.04
CA SER A 146 2.01 1.61 -32.14
C SER A 146 3.28 2.46 -31.87
N THR A 147 3.17 3.66 -31.39
CA THR A 147 4.31 4.48 -31.01
C THR A 147 4.59 4.35 -29.53
N ASP A 148 5.07 3.18 -29.14
CA ASP A 148 5.77 3.02 -27.90
C ASP A 148 7.03 3.92 -27.95
N ILE A 149 7.02 5.01 -27.21
CA ILE A 149 8.17 5.94 -27.07
C ILE A 149 9.41 5.18 -26.58
N PHE A 150 9.25 3.95 -26.08
CA PHE A 150 10.27 3.10 -25.50
C PHE A 150 10.62 1.86 -26.34
N GLY A 151 10.14 1.80 -27.60
CA GLY A 151 10.60 0.84 -28.59
C GLY A 151 9.89 -0.51 -28.60
N GLY A 152 8.99 -0.65 -29.53
CA GLY A 152 8.48 -1.91 -30.04
C GLY A 152 7.07 -2.26 -29.61
N ALA A 153 6.27 -2.58 -30.58
CA ALA A 153 4.93 -3.17 -30.45
C ALA A 153 4.95 -4.62 -29.89
N GLY A 154 5.75 -4.87 -28.87
CA GLY A 154 5.77 -6.11 -28.13
C GLY A 154 4.73 -6.05 -27.03
N ASN A 155 3.53 -6.44 -27.34
CA ASN A 155 2.41 -6.40 -26.43
C ASN A 155 2.46 -7.49 -25.35
N TYR A 156 3.51 -8.29 -25.30
CA TYR A 156 3.68 -9.39 -24.35
C TYR A 156 5.14 -9.62 -24.05
N ASP A 157 5.50 -9.75 -22.76
CA ASP A 157 6.85 -10.06 -22.32
C ASP A 157 6.83 -10.86 -21.01
N THR A 158 7.88 -11.64 -20.79
CA THR A 158 8.10 -12.35 -19.53
C THR A 158 9.21 -11.64 -18.75
N PHE A 159 9.07 -11.53 -17.45
CA PHE A 159 10.08 -10.92 -16.63
C PHE A 159 10.41 -11.73 -15.37
N LEU A 160 11.63 -11.56 -14.89
CA LEU A 160 12.10 -12.08 -13.62
C LEU A 160 12.18 -10.91 -12.62
N PRO A 161 11.28 -10.85 -11.62
CA PRO A 161 11.35 -9.86 -10.57
C PRO A 161 12.35 -10.29 -9.51
N ILE A 162 13.19 -9.35 -9.08
CA ILE A 162 14.06 -9.50 -7.91
C ILE A 162 13.78 -8.30 -7.01
N ARG A 163 13.53 -8.53 -5.74
CA ARG A 163 13.33 -7.49 -4.75
C ARG A 163 14.09 -7.81 -3.48
N VAL A 164 14.84 -6.86 -2.99
CA VAL A 164 15.51 -6.94 -1.70
C VAL A 164 15.21 -5.68 -0.92
N GLY A 165 14.95 -5.82 0.35
CA GLY A 165 14.63 -4.68 1.16
C GLY A 165 14.86 -4.94 2.64
N GLY A 166 14.72 -3.88 3.39
CA GLY A 166 14.86 -3.93 4.82
C GLY A 166 14.59 -2.57 5.44
N GLY A 167 14.62 -2.56 6.73
CA GLY A 167 14.47 -1.34 7.48
C GLY A 167 14.97 -1.48 8.90
N TRP A 168 14.87 -0.41 9.61
CA TRP A 168 15.24 -0.33 11.02
C TRP A 168 14.38 0.68 11.75
N SER A 169 14.27 0.49 13.05
CA SER A 169 13.69 1.43 13.98
C SER A 169 14.63 1.62 15.15
N THR A 170 14.73 2.83 15.66
CA THR A 170 15.48 3.14 16.87
C THR A 170 14.75 4.18 17.69
N ALA A 171 14.63 3.96 19.00
CA ALA A 171 14.12 4.95 19.92
C ALA A 171 15.15 6.07 20.11
N LEU A 172 14.76 7.30 19.82
CA LEU A 172 15.58 8.49 20.11
C LEU A 172 15.33 8.99 21.52
N THR A 173 14.09 8.93 21.98
CA THR A 173 13.64 9.30 23.32
C THR A 173 12.49 8.35 23.73
N GLU A 174 11.97 8.52 24.95
CA GLU A 174 10.80 7.77 25.43
C GLU A 174 9.53 7.97 24.56
N ARG A 175 9.49 9.02 23.75
CA ARG A 175 8.33 9.40 22.94
C ARG A 175 8.61 9.54 21.45
N HIS A 176 9.84 9.33 21.02
CA HIS A 176 10.20 9.51 19.61
C HIS A 176 11.02 8.34 19.11
N SER A 177 10.65 7.82 17.97
CA SER A 177 11.44 6.84 17.24
C SER A 177 11.84 7.36 15.86
N PHE A 178 13.01 6.95 15.40
CA PHE A 178 13.47 7.16 14.04
C PHE A 178 13.36 5.85 13.28
N ASN A 179 12.73 5.87 12.12
CA ASN A 179 12.48 4.70 11.29
C ASN A 179 13.08 4.94 9.91
N GLY A 180 13.67 3.89 9.34
CA GLY A 180 14.19 3.92 8.00
C GLY A 180 13.86 2.64 7.23
N THR A 181 13.54 2.77 5.95
CA THR A 181 13.38 1.64 5.04
C THR A 181 14.12 1.90 3.74
N LEU A 182 14.68 0.84 3.19
CA LEU A 182 15.28 0.78 1.86
C LEU A 182 14.70 -0.43 1.14
N ASP A 183 14.31 -0.24 -0.10
CA ASP A 183 13.74 -1.28 -0.96
C ASP A 183 14.29 -1.13 -2.36
N TYR A 184 14.94 -2.16 -2.87
CA TYR A 184 15.43 -2.23 -4.24
C TYR A 184 14.67 -3.30 -5.00
N ARG A 185 14.09 -2.91 -6.12
CA ARG A 185 13.41 -3.79 -7.06
C ARG A 185 14.12 -3.74 -8.40
N PHE A 186 14.28 -4.90 -9.02
CA PHE A 186 14.77 -5.06 -10.38
C PHE A 186 13.83 -6.00 -11.13
N ARG A 187 13.53 -5.68 -12.39
CA ARG A 187 12.83 -6.55 -13.33
C ARG A 187 13.69 -6.75 -14.57
N TRP A 188 14.01 -7.97 -14.84
CA TRP A 188 14.69 -8.37 -16.06
C TRP A 188 13.65 -8.93 -17.04
N TYR A 189 13.56 -8.33 -18.24
CA TYR A 189 12.64 -8.72 -19.30
C TYR A 189 13.37 -9.57 -20.34
N ASP A 190 12.71 -10.63 -20.84
CA ASP A 190 13.33 -11.61 -21.75
C ASP A 190 13.52 -11.04 -23.16
N ASP A 191 12.50 -10.36 -23.70
CA ASP A 191 12.51 -9.90 -25.10
C ASP A 191 13.22 -8.56 -25.32
N SER A 192 13.54 -7.78 -24.27
CA SER A 192 14.10 -6.45 -24.45
C SER A 192 14.87 -5.93 -23.25
N ASP A 193 16.19 -5.87 -23.37
CA ASP A 193 17.06 -5.21 -22.38
C ASP A 193 16.70 -3.74 -22.13
N ARG A 194 16.10 -3.07 -23.12
CA ARG A 194 15.64 -1.67 -22.99
C ARG A 194 14.46 -1.50 -22.04
N ARG A 195 13.75 -2.59 -21.72
CA ARG A 195 12.64 -2.60 -20.77
C ARG A 195 13.08 -2.93 -19.36
N ASN A 196 14.28 -3.47 -19.17
CA ASN A 196 14.78 -3.75 -17.84
C ASN A 196 14.62 -2.51 -16.97
N ASP A 197 13.93 -2.66 -15.85
CA ASP A 197 13.69 -1.56 -14.93
C ASP A 197 14.20 -1.89 -13.53
N SER A 198 14.65 -0.85 -12.84
CA SER A 198 14.96 -0.97 -11.42
C SER A 198 14.54 0.28 -10.67
N ASP A 199 14.13 0.08 -9.43
CA ASP A 199 13.77 1.12 -8.50
C ASP A 199 14.51 0.95 -7.19
N LEU A 200 15.12 2.01 -6.71
CA LEU A 200 15.52 2.15 -5.33
C LEU A 200 14.53 3.10 -4.63
N ARG A 201 13.85 2.62 -3.61
CA ARG A 201 12.94 3.40 -2.77
C ARG A 201 13.50 3.52 -1.38
N TRP A 202 13.24 4.66 -0.76
CA TRP A 202 13.65 4.92 0.60
C TRP A 202 12.60 5.75 1.33
N ASN A 203 12.51 5.54 2.65
CA ASN A 203 11.66 6.31 3.55
C ASN A 203 12.41 6.45 4.89
N PHE A 204 12.51 7.68 5.36
CA PHE A 204 13.06 7.99 6.67
C PHE A 204 12.08 8.90 7.40
N ASN A 205 11.71 8.52 8.61
CA ASN A 205 10.74 9.30 9.37
C ASN A 205 11.02 9.28 10.87
N LEU A 206 10.55 10.35 11.51
CA LEU A 206 10.38 10.41 12.94
C LEU A 206 8.92 10.10 13.25
N SER A 207 8.70 9.24 14.22
CA SER A 207 7.38 8.88 14.71
C SER A 207 7.24 9.24 16.17
N ARG A 208 6.05 9.76 16.53
CA ARG A 208 5.65 10.09 17.88
C ARG A 208 4.26 9.54 18.15
N PRO A 209 4.09 8.63 19.10
CA PRO A 209 2.76 8.25 19.60
C PRO A 209 2.15 9.44 20.36
N VAL A 210 0.84 9.62 20.19
CA VAL A 210 0.02 10.63 20.86
C VAL A 210 -1.24 9.92 21.35
N ASP A 211 -1.19 9.36 22.54
CA ASP A 211 -2.22 8.47 23.09
C ASP A 211 -2.47 7.27 22.16
N ASP A 212 -3.70 7.08 21.67
CA ASP A 212 -4.04 6.02 20.70
C ASP A 212 -3.70 6.39 19.25
N ASP A 213 -3.21 7.61 19.03
CA ASP A 213 -2.85 8.17 17.74
C ASP A 213 -1.35 8.09 17.49
N SER A 214 -0.94 8.40 16.25
CA SER A 214 0.47 8.61 15.96
C SER A 214 0.69 9.72 14.94
N LEU A 215 1.78 10.47 15.13
CA LEU A 215 2.25 11.47 14.19
C LEU A 215 3.58 11.00 13.61
N ARG A 216 3.67 10.97 12.29
CA ARG A 216 4.90 10.69 11.55
C ARG A 216 5.21 11.84 10.62
N PHE A 217 6.46 12.24 10.54
CA PHE A 217 6.94 13.17 9.53
C PHE A 217 8.32 12.76 9.06
N GLY A 218 8.60 12.97 7.79
CA GLY A 218 9.82 12.45 7.22
C GLY A 218 10.03 12.81 5.77
N MET A 219 10.93 12.05 5.17
CA MET A 219 11.30 12.14 3.77
C MET A 219 11.14 10.78 3.12
N ARG A 220 10.68 10.76 1.89
CA ARG A 220 10.63 9.56 1.06
C ARG A 220 11.05 9.86 -0.36
N GLY A 221 11.57 8.85 -1.04
CA GLY A 221 11.98 9.04 -2.41
C GLY A 221 12.15 7.75 -3.18
N ARG A 222 12.38 7.93 -4.48
CA ARG A 222 12.55 6.86 -5.43
C ARG A 222 13.51 7.28 -6.52
N VAL A 223 14.44 6.40 -6.87
CA VAL A 223 15.27 6.53 -8.07
C VAL A 223 14.96 5.35 -8.98
N SER A 224 14.56 5.64 -10.22
CA SER A 224 14.20 4.62 -11.20
C SER A 224 15.15 4.65 -12.37
N TYR A 225 15.51 3.46 -12.84
CA TYR A 225 16.29 3.25 -14.05
C TYR A 225 15.48 2.42 -15.04
N ARG A 226 15.71 2.66 -16.34
CA ARG A 226 15.13 1.86 -17.42
C ARG A 226 16.19 1.67 -18.50
N GLY A 227 16.43 0.39 -18.89
CA GLY A 227 17.59 0.04 -19.69
C GLY A 227 18.87 0.47 -19.00
N ASP A 228 19.70 1.21 -19.69
CA ASP A 228 21.01 1.70 -19.24
C ASP A 228 20.98 3.12 -18.63
N GLY A 229 19.79 3.72 -18.47
CA GLY A 229 19.63 5.11 -18.07
C GLY A 229 18.74 5.38 -16.86
N GLN A 230 19.11 6.40 -16.09
CA GLN A 230 18.23 6.93 -15.06
C GLN A 230 16.99 7.52 -15.74
N TYR A 231 15.82 6.98 -15.36
CA TYR A 231 14.54 7.35 -15.93
C TYR A 231 13.82 8.43 -15.11
N ARG A 232 13.80 8.27 -13.79
CA ARG A 232 13.03 9.12 -12.89
C ARG A 232 13.69 9.23 -11.53
N ASN A 233 13.56 10.38 -10.91
CA ASN A 233 14.00 10.65 -9.55
C ASN A 233 12.89 11.42 -8.83
N ASP A 234 12.32 10.82 -7.79
CA ASP A 234 11.33 11.44 -6.91
C ASP A 234 11.93 11.59 -5.52
N TRP A 235 11.69 12.71 -4.87
CA TRP A 235 11.92 12.87 -3.45
C TRP A 235 10.95 13.89 -2.87
N GLY A 236 10.58 13.73 -1.63
CA GLY A 236 9.62 14.60 -0.98
C GLY A 236 9.65 14.49 0.52
N VAL A 237 8.95 15.40 1.14
CA VAL A 237 8.68 15.42 2.58
C VAL A 237 7.20 15.12 2.82
N PHE A 238 6.91 14.45 3.91
CA PHE A 238 5.55 14.09 4.26
C PHE A 238 5.29 14.23 5.75
N ALA A 239 4.02 14.37 6.07
CA ALA A 239 3.50 14.25 7.43
C ALA A 239 2.25 13.36 7.39
N THR A 240 2.17 12.41 8.31
CA THR A 240 1.03 11.49 8.45
C THR A 240 0.53 11.56 9.88
N TYR A 241 -0.78 11.73 10.05
CA TYR A 241 -1.46 11.60 11.33
C TYR A 241 -2.40 10.41 11.28
N ASP A 242 -2.16 9.42 12.12
CA ASP A 242 -2.99 8.22 12.24
C ASP A 242 -3.85 8.38 13.49
N LEU A 243 -5.17 8.42 13.30
CA LEU A 243 -6.19 8.61 14.31
C LEU A 243 -6.94 7.30 14.57
N GLY A 244 -6.93 6.83 15.79
CA GLY A 244 -7.74 5.70 16.25
C GLY A 244 -9.17 6.15 16.56
N LEU A 245 -10.15 5.63 15.84
CA LEU A 245 -11.58 5.91 16.08
C LEU A 245 -12.27 4.81 16.88
N GLY A 246 -11.51 4.01 17.61
CA GLY A 246 -11.97 2.87 18.39
C GLY A 246 -11.16 1.62 18.08
N PRO A 247 -11.61 0.44 18.55
CA PRO A 247 -10.82 -0.79 18.42
C PRO A 247 -10.69 -1.28 16.98
N ASN A 248 -11.63 -0.93 16.11
CA ASN A 248 -11.74 -1.49 14.77
C ASN A 248 -11.52 -0.46 13.65
N ASP A 249 -11.55 0.82 13.96
CA ASP A 249 -11.51 1.89 12.98
C ASP A 249 -10.27 2.77 13.12
N ARG A 250 -9.67 3.09 11.99
CA ARG A 250 -8.54 4.01 11.91
C ARG A 250 -8.71 4.98 10.74
N VAL A 251 -8.35 6.21 10.94
CA VAL A 251 -8.22 7.23 9.88
C VAL A 251 -6.78 7.69 9.80
N SER A 252 -6.21 7.68 8.60
CA SER A 252 -4.88 8.23 8.32
C SER A 252 -5.02 9.44 7.41
N ILE A 253 -4.39 10.54 7.79
CA ILE A 253 -4.28 11.77 7.00
C ILE A 253 -2.83 11.96 6.62
N ASP A 254 -2.53 11.87 5.31
CA ASP A 254 -1.17 11.99 4.76
C ASP A 254 -1.07 13.22 3.86
N GLY A 255 -0.18 14.14 4.22
CA GLY A 255 0.19 15.28 3.39
C GLY A 255 1.61 15.11 2.87
N GLU A 256 1.81 15.32 1.57
CA GLU A 256 3.11 15.21 0.92
C GLU A 256 3.37 16.38 -0.02
N VAL A 257 4.61 16.87 -0.02
CA VAL A 257 5.15 17.71 -1.08
C VAL A 257 6.38 17.02 -1.64
N ARG A 258 6.40 16.79 -2.95
CA ARG A 258 7.50 16.07 -3.62
C ARG A 258 7.86 16.69 -4.95
N GLU A 259 9.12 16.55 -5.29
CA GLU A 259 9.67 16.85 -6.60
C GLU A 259 9.80 15.56 -7.41
N ARG A 260 9.36 15.57 -8.68
CA ARG A 260 9.54 14.49 -9.64
C ARG A 260 10.35 14.98 -10.81
N ARG A 261 11.53 14.44 -11.00
CA ARG A 261 12.44 14.79 -12.08
C ARG A 261 12.66 13.64 -13.07
N TYR A 262 12.69 14.01 -14.35
CA TYR A 262 13.10 13.14 -15.44
C TYR A 262 14.43 13.68 -15.99
N PRO A 263 15.58 13.09 -15.59
CA PRO A 263 16.89 13.72 -15.82
C PRO A 263 17.35 13.68 -17.28
N ARG A 264 16.76 12.82 -18.12
CA ARG A 264 17.25 12.60 -19.50
C ARG A 264 16.13 12.49 -20.53
N GLY A 265 16.49 12.81 -21.79
CA GLY A 265 15.69 12.57 -22.98
C GLY A 265 14.43 13.42 -23.11
N PRO A 266 13.50 13.00 -23.98
CA PRO A 266 12.27 13.74 -24.29
C PRO A 266 11.31 13.86 -23.12
N LEU A 267 11.55 13.13 -22.01
CA LEU A 267 10.71 13.21 -20.81
C LEU A 267 11.12 14.31 -19.83
N ARG A 268 12.20 15.05 -20.11
CA ARG A 268 12.68 16.12 -19.22
C ARG A 268 11.63 17.19 -18.95
N ASN A 269 10.81 17.48 -19.93
CA ASN A 269 9.68 18.42 -19.80
C ASN A 269 8.55 17.91 -18.86
N ARG A 270 8.57 16.63 -18.45
CA ARG A 270 7.64 16.07 -17.46
C ARG A 270 8.08 16.26 -16.01
N THR A 271 9.18 16.98 -15.78
CA THR A 271 9.62 17.37 -14.44
C THR A 271 8.60 18.28 -13.79
N ARG A 272 8.25 17.98 -12.52
CA ARG A 272 7.14 18.62 -11.82
C ARG A 272 7.31 18.59 -10.31
N ASP A 273 6.72 19.57 -9.64
CA ASP A 273 6.49 19.57 -8.21
C ASP A 273 5.06 19.13 -7.94
N ILE A 274 4.83 18.39 -6.87
CA ILE A 274 3.53 17.80 -6.53
C ILE A 274 3.25 18.06 -5.07
N ALA A 275 2.07 18.59 -4.76
CA ALA A 275 1.53 18.58 -3.41
C ALA A 275 0.23 17.77 -3.39
N GLN A 276 0.08 16.91 -2.41
CA GLN A 276 -1.11 16.06 -2.28
C GLN A 276 -1.49 15.85 -0.83
N LEU A 277 -2.79 15.66 -0.62
CA LEU A 277 -3.40 15.27 0.64
C LEU A 277 -4.22 14.01 0.40
N ALA A 278 -4.00 12.99 1.22
CA ALA A 278 -4.79 11.77 1.21
C ALA A 278 -5.44 11.55 2.57
N VAL A 279 -6.66 11.05 2.56
CA VAL A 279 -7.38 10.59 3.75
C VAL A 279 -7.79 9.16 3.50
N ASN A 280 -7.39 8.27 4.40
CA ASN A 280 -7.68 6.84 4.32
C ASN A 280 -8.39 6.41 5.60
N TRP A 281 -9.48 5.70 5.47
CA TRP A 281 -10.16 5.03 6.57
C TRP A 281 -10.01 3.52 6.40
N SER A 282 -9.73 2.83 7.48
CA SER A 282 -9.69 1.37 7.53
C SER A 282 -10.55 0.85 8.66
N HIS A 283 -11.17 -0.31 8.43
CA HIS A 283 -12.02 -1.00 9.38
C HIS A 283 -11.66 -2.49 9.43
N SER A 284 -11.44 -3.01 10.61
CA SER A 284 -11.21 -4.44 10.84
C SER A 284 -12.47 -5.06 11.45
N LEU A 285 -12.95 -6.16 10.85
CA LEU A 285 -14.10 -6.87 11.41
C LEU A 285 -13.73 -7.53 12.75
N ALA A 286 -14.74 -7.72 13.59
CA ALA A 286 -14.57 -8.32 14.94
C ALA A 286 -13.96 -9.73 14.93
N ASN A 287 -13.96 -10.43 13.80
CA ASN A 287 -13.29 -11.71 13.64
C ASN A 287 -11.75 -11.61 13.53
N GLY A 288 -11.21 -10.38 13.44
CA GLY A 288 -9.78 -10.11 13.28
C GLY A 288 -9.17 -10.60 11.95
N ARG A 289 -9.96 -11.28 11.09
CA ARG A 289 -9.50 -11.93 9.86
C ARG A 289 -9.81 -11.15 8.59
N THR A 290 -10.59 -10.10 8.71
CA THR A 290 -11.05 -9.32 7.55
C THR A 290 -10.90 -7.86 7.84
N SER A 291 -10.26 -7.15 6.92
CA SER A 291 -10.20 -5.69 6.94
C SER A 291 -10.53 -5.11 5.56
N PHE A 292 -10.99 -3.89 5.55
CA PHE A 292 -11.18 -3.11 4.34
C PHE A 292 -10.85 -1.65 4.60
N GLY A 293 -10.39 -0.99 3.56
CA GLY A 293 -10.04 0.42 3.58
C GLY A 293 -10.64 1.17 2.42
N LEU A 294 -10.90 2.45 2.63
CA LEU A 294 -11.30 3.40 1.60
C LEU A 294 -10.45 4.66 1.73
N GLY A 295 -9.99 5.18 0.61
CA GLY A 295 -9.15 6.36 0.55
C GLY A 295 -9.64 7.39 -0.46
N GLY A 296 -9.32 8.65 -0.19
CA GLY A 296 -9.49 9.75 -1.11
C GLY A 296 -8.23 10.60 -1.15
N THR A 297 -7.85 11.07 -2.34
CA THR A 297 -6.68 11.90 -2.58
C THR A 297 -7.05 13.12 -3.38
N VAL A 298 -6.48 14.26 -3.03
CA VAL A 298 -6.52 15.48 -3.84
C VAL A 298 -5.12 16.07 -3.91
N GLY A 299 -4.81 16.76 -5.01
CA GLY A 299 -3.48 17.33 -5.17
C GLY A 299 -3.38 18.29 -6.35
N GLN A 300 -2.20 18.88 -6.46
CA GLN A 300 -1.81 19.76 -7.54
C GLN A 300 -0.41 19.41 -8.01
N GLU A 301 -0.19 19.43 -9.32
CA GLU A 301 1.10 19.35 -9.96
C GLU A 301 1.46 20.69 -10.60
N TRP A 302 2.68 21.14 -10.40
CA TRP A 302 3.22 22.34 -11.06
C TRP A 302 4.34 21.92 -12.01
N ALA A 303 4.18 22.30 -13.28
CA ALA A 303 5.19 22.09 -14.30
C ALA A 303 6.41 22.99 -14.02
N THR A 304 7.59 22.39 -13.82
CA THR A 304 8.82 23.14 -13.53
C THR A 304 9.71 23.33 -14.77
N GLN A 305 9.30 22.74 -15.90
CA GLN A 305 9.90 22.87 -17.22
C GLN A 305 8.79 23.29 -18.19
N GLU A 306 9.13 23.74 -19.37
CA GLU A 306 8.15 24.04 -20.43
C GLU A 306 7.40 22.77 -20.84
N ARG A 307 6.42 22.39 -20.04
CA ARG A 307 5.55 21.25 -20.29
C ARG A 307 4.38 21.72 -21.15
N ILE A 308 4.12 20.97 -22.21
CA ILE A 308 3.06 21.33 -23.17
C ILE A 308 1.67 21.32 -22.51
N ASP A 309 1.45 20.43 -21.54
CA ASP A 309 0.16 20.22 -20.88
C ASP A 309 -0.05 21.17 -19.67
N GLY A 310 0.95 21.98 -19.30
CA GLY A 310 0.87 22.89 -18.15
C GLY A 310 0.88 22.20 -16.78
N ASP A 311 0.26 22.85 -15.81
CA ASP A 311 0.03 22.33 -14.48
C ASP A 311 -1.13 21.31 -14.50
N ALA A 312 -1.34 20.56 -13.42
CA ALA A 312 -2.45 19.61 -13.37
C ALA A 312 -3.05 19.51 -11.98
N SER A 313 -4.38 19.43 -11.92
CA SER A 313 -5.14 19.09 -10.73
C SER A 313 -5.30 17.57 -10.64
N LEU A 314 -5.17 17.02 -9.44
CA LEU A 314 -5.24 15.60 -9.16
C LEU A 314 -6.37 15.32 -8.18
N TRP A 315 -7.15 14.29 -8.42
CA TRP A 315 -8.00 13.71 -7.42
C TRP A 315 -8.19 12.21 -7.67
N GLY A 316 -8.47 11.48 -6.62
CA GLY A 316 -8.60 10.04 -6.75
C GLY A 316 -9.31 9.42 -5.56
N PHE A 317 -9.65 8.15 -5.70
CA PHE A 317 -10.15 7.32 -4.63
C PHE A 317 -9.58 5.90 -4.75
N SER A 318 -9.49 5.22 -3.60
CA SER A 318 -8.96 3.87 -3.53
C SER A 318 -9.76 3.01 -2.57
N GLY A 319 -9.61 1.71 -2.70
CA GLY A 319 -10.13 0.76 -1.75
C GLY A 319 -9.24 -0.47 -1.68
N GLU A 320 -9.21 -1.06 -0.51
CA GLU A 320 -8.47 -2.28 -0.21
C GLU A 320 -9.35 -3.25 0.58
N PHE A 321 -9.09 -4.53 0.43
CA PHE A 321 -9.75 -5.60 1.14
C PHE A 321 -8.73 -6.70 1.41
N ASP A 322 -8.60 -7.09 2.66
CA ASP A 322 -7.76 -8.20 3.10
C ASP A 322 -8.60 -9.22 3.85
N HIS A 323 -8.32 -10.50 3.64
CA HIS A 323 -9.00 -11.59 4.31
C HIS A 323 -8.07 -12.78 4.53
N SER A 324 -7.95 -13.22 5.78
CA SER A 324 -7.21 -14.42 6.17
C SER A 324 -8.13 -15.64 6.20
N PHE A 325 -8.00 -16.52 5.21
CA PHE A 325 -8.74 -17.79 5.16
C PHE A 325 -8.28 -18.76 6.24
N SER A 326 -6.99 -18.75 6.52
CA SER A 326 -6.34 -19.60 7.53
C SER A 326 -5.10 -18.87 8.04
N ASP A 327 -4.45 -19.48 9.00
CA ASP A 327 -3.18 -19.00 9.52
C ASP A 327 -2.03 -19.04 8.49
N THR A 328 -2.17 -19.57 7.29
CA THR A 328 -1.15 -19.64 6.23
C THR A 328 -1.62 -19.08 4.89
N LEU A 329 -2.84 -18.58 4.81
CA LEU A 329 -3.38 -18.15 3.51
C LEU A 329 -4.20 -16.86 3.63
N ASP A 330 -3.68 -15.80 3.05
CA ASP A 330 -4.32 -14.50 2.97
C ASP A 330 -4.69 -14.16 1.52
N LEU A 331 -5.80 -13.46 1.37
CA LEU A 331 -6.24 -12.79 0.16
C LEU A 331 -6.06 -11.29 0.36
N PHE A 332 -5.55 -10.60 -0.63
CA PHE A 332 -5.60 -9.14 -0.71
C PHE A 332 -6.14 -8.69 -2.05
N LEU A 333 -6.99 -7.68 -2.02
CA LEU A 333 -7.53 -7.02 -3.21
C LEU A 333 -7.38 -5.51 -3.03
N TRP A 334 -7.14 -4.81 -4.12
CA TRP A 334 -7.08 -3.35 -4.11
C TRP A 334 -7.57 -2.78 -5.44
N PHE A 335 -8.10 -1.58 -5.37
CA PHE A 335 -8.40 -0.78 -6.55
C PHE A 335 -8.06 0.68 -6.28
N ALA A 336 -7.74 1.42 -7.33
CA ALA A 336 -7.60 2.87 -7.27
C ALA A 336 -8.10 3.50 -8.57
N TYR A 337 -8.58 4.71 -8.45
CA TYR A 337 -8.90 5.60 -9.54
C TYR A 337 -8.25 6.94 -9.30
N ASP A 338 -7.54 7.45 -10.29
CA ASP A 338 -6.97 8.78 -10.28
C ASP A 338 -7.42 9.53 -11.54
N ASN A 339 -7.73 10.80 -11.38
CA ASN A 339 -7.97 11.73 -12.48
C ASN A 339 -6.89 12.80 -12.46
N GLU A 340 -6.30 13.06 -13.63
CA GLU A 340 -5.34 14.14 -13.87
C GLU A 340 -5.93 15.10 -14.90
N SER A 341 -6.26 16.34 -14.51
CA SER A 341 -6.78 17.40 -15.38
C SER A 341 -5.72 18.47 -15.54
N PHE A 342 -5.32 18.73 -16.79
CA PHE A 342 -4.24 19.65 -17.16
C PHE A 342 -4.78 20.99 -17.60
N ASP A 343 -4.09 22.07 -17.25
CA ASP A 343 -4.56 23.45 -17.41
C ASP A 343 -4.26 24.05 -18.80
N ASP A 344 -3.24 23.54 -19.51
CA ASP A 344 -2.85 24.07 -20.81
C ASP A 344 -3.37 23.21 -21.98
N GLU A 345 -3.85 23.87 -23.02
CA GLU A 345 -4.24 23.23 -24.26
C GLU A 345 -3.02 22.70 -25.01
N ARG A 346 -3.12 21.50 -25.54
CA ARG A 346 -2.10 20.90 -26.40
C ARG A 346 -2.68 20.40 -27.72
N PRO A 347 -1.88 20.35 -28.81
CA PRO A 347 -2.34 19.78 -30.06
C PRO A 347 -2.67 18.30 -29.93
N ASP A 348 -3.82 17.88 -30.45
CA ASP A 348 -4.12 16.49 -30.72
C ASP A 348 -3.47 16.05 -32.04
N PHE A 349 -2.28 15.48 -31.96
CA PHE A 349 -1.54 14.95 -33.12
C PHE A 349 -2.19 13.71 -33.74
N THR A 350 -3.37 13.30 -33.31
CA THR A 350 -4.06 12.10 -33.80
C THR A 350 -5.15 12.38 -34.80
N THR A 351 -5.56 13.64 -34.92
CA THR A 351 -6.53 14.13 -35.90
C THR A 351 -5.81 15.03 -36.92
N ASP A 352 -6.34 15.09 -38.14
CA ASP A 352 -5.83 15.99 -39.20
C ASP A 352 -6.23 17.47 -38.95
N GLU A 353 -6.92 17.74 -37.86
CA GLU A 353 -7.32 19.08 -37.47
C GLU A 353 -6.38 19.61 -36.41
N ASP A 354 -6.03 20.87 -36.45
CA ASP A 354 -5.26 21.62 -35.44
C ASP A 354 -6.15 21.83 -34.17
N LEU A 355 -6.67 20.72 -33.61
CA LEU A 355 -7.50 20.76 -32.45
C LEU A 355 -6.63 20.90 -31.20
N LEU A 356 -6.80 21.98 -30.48
CA LEU A 356 -6.19 22.18 -29.16
C LEU A 356 -7.15 21.65 -28.09
N LEU A 357 -6.63 20.82 -27.19
CA LEU A 357 -7.43 20.22 -26.11
C LEU A 357 -6.66 20.30 -24.78
N GLU A 358 -7.36 20.69 -23.74
CA GLU A 358 -6.92 20.45 -22.36
C GLU A 358 -6.93 18.94 -22.12
N ARG A 359 -5.79 18.41 -21.69
CA ARG A 359 -5.65 16.98 -21.43
C ARG A 359 -6.39 16.59 -20.15
N ASN A 360 -7.10 15.47 -20.21
CA ASN A 360 -7.73 14.85 -19.05
C ASN A 360 -7.52 13.35 -19.13
N ASP A 361 -6.96 12.78 -18.07
CA ASP A 361 -6.65 11.37 -17.96
C ASP A 361 -7.40 10.73 -16.79
N ASP A 362 -8.03 9.61 -17.06
CA ASP A 362 -8.65 8.72 -16.08
C ASP A 362 -7.81 7.45 -15.94
N LEU A 363 -7.22 7.25 -14.79
CA LEU A 363 -6.35 6.10 -14.50
C LEU A 363 -7.05 5.16 -13.53
N TRP A 364 -7.15 3.90 -13.91
CA TRP A 364 -7.72 2.85 -13.10
C TRP A 364 -6.70 1.78 -12.81
N TYR A 365 -6.66 1.35 -11.56
CA TYR A 365 -5.78 0.30 -11.09
C TYR A 365 -6.61 -0.71 -10.33
N VAL A 366 -6.48 -1.98 -10.67
CA VAL A 366 -7.15 -3.08 -9.98
C VAL A 366 -6.15 -4.21 -9.82
N GLY A 367 -6.05 -4.74 -8.64
CA GLY A 367 -5.14 -5.84 -8.41
C GLY A 367 -5.52 -6.67 -7.20
N GLY A 368 -4.75 -7.73 -7.01
CA GLY A 368 -4.91 -8.60 -5.88
C GLY A 368 -4.07 -9.85 -6.00
N GLY A 369 -4.13 -10.66 -4.97
CA GLY A 369 -3.37 -11.89 -4.93
C GLY A 369 -3.59 -12.68 -3.65
N LEU A 370 -2.80 -13.72 -3.53
CA LEU A 370 -2.75 -14.54 -2.33
C LEU A 370 -1.36 -14.43 -1.71
N VAL A 371 -1.29 -14.60 -0.42
CA VAL A 371 -0.04 -14.78 0.34
C VAL A 371 -0.14 -16.12 1.03
N TRP A 372 0.67 -17.09 0.63
CA TRP A 372 0.68 -18.40 1.26
C TRP A 372 2.00 -18.62 2.00
N GLY A 373 1.94 -18.65 3.34
CA GLY A 373 3.05 -19.05 4.20
C GLY A 373 3.22 -20.56 4.20
N PHE A 374 4.22 -21.09 3.49
CA PHE A 374 4.44 -22.53 3.38
C PHE A 374 5.55 -23.06 4.30
N ALA A 375 6.36 -22.17 4.87
CA ALA A 375 7.37 -22.46 5.87
C ALA A 375 7.74 -21.20 6.66
N PRO A 376 8.34 -21.29 7.85
CA PRO A 376 8.71 -20.13 8.66
C PRO A 376 9.54 -19.11 7.90
N GLY A 377 8.99 -17.88 7.77
CA GLY A 377 9.57 -16.77 7.03
C GLY A 377 9.56 -16.93 5.50
N TRP A 378 8.90 -17.96 4.94
CA TRP A 378 8.77 -18.16 3.50
C TRP A 378 7.31 -17.98 3.05
N THR A 379 7.10 -17.15 2.05
CA THR A 379 5.78 -16.96 1.45
C THR A 379 5.81 -17.12 -0.07
N LEU A 380 4.76 -17.70 -0.63
CA LEU A 380 4.47 -17.73 -2.07
C LEU A 380 3.37 -16.72 -2.35
N ARG A 381 3.54 -15.90 -3.39
CA ARG A 381 2.67 -14.76 -3.67
C ARG A 381 2.32 -14.68 -5.16
N PRO A 382 1.26 -15.36 -5.63
CA PRO A 382 0.65 -15.07 -6.91
C PRO A 382 -0.06 -13.70 -6.84
N THR A 383 0.22 -12.84 -7.81
CA THR A 383 -0.34 -11.47 -7.87
C THR A 383 -0.78 -11.17 -9.29
N PHE A 384 -1.90 -10.50 -9.41
CA PHE A 384 -2.46 -9.98 -10.65
C PHE A 384 -2.67 -8.48 -10.52
N GLU A 385 -2.38 -7.73 -11.60
CA GLU A 385 -2.56 -6.29 -11.69
C GLU A 385 -3.06 -5.91 -13.08
N TYR A 386 -4.04 -5.04 -13.14
CA TYR A 386 -4.57 -4.46 -14.36
C TYR A 386 -4.64 -2.95 -14.21
N ASP A 387 -3.88 -2.25 -15.05
CA ASP A 387 -3.86 -0.79 -15.15
C ASP A 387 -4.55 -0.40 -16.46
N TRP A 388 -5.35 0.65 -16.40
CA TRP A 388 -6.00 1.22 -17.56
C TRP A 388 -6.00 2.74 -17.47
N GLU A 389 -5.46 3.39 -18.50
CA GLU A 389 -5.48 4.84 -18.68
C GLU A 389 -6.38 5.16 -19.87
N ASP A 390 -7.42 5.97 -19.64
CA ASP A 390 -8.28 6.54 -20.67
C ASP A 390 -8.05 8.04 -20.71
N SER A 391 -7.49 8.51 -21.82
CA SER A 391 -7.19 9.92 -22.05
C SER A 391 -8.14 10.49 -23.11
N ASN A 392 -8.52 11.74 -22.97
CA ASN A 392 -9.19 12.46 -24.06
C ASN A 392 -8.26 12.66 -25.27
N LEU A 393 -6.96 12.39 -25.09
CA LEU A 393 -5.97 12.28 -26.18
C LEU A 393 -5.74 10.79 -26.49
N PRO A 394 -6.30 10.23 -27.57
CA PRO A 394 -6.29 8.78 -27.82
C PRO A 394 -4.89 8.15 -27.90
N ALA A 395 -3.87 8.94 -28.21
CA ALA A 395 -2.49 8.46 -28.25
C ALA A 395 -1.93 8.08 -26.86
N LEU A 396 -2.55 8.56 -25.78
CA LEU A 396 -2.13 8.30 -24.41
C LEU A 396 -2.95 7.19 -23.75
N THR A 397 -4.06 6.75 -24.37
CA THR A 397 -4.86 5.66 -23.86
C THR A 397 -4.12 4.32 -23.98
N TYR A 398 -3.99 3.61 -22.87
CA TYR A 398 -3.41 2.27 -22.84
C TYR A 398 -4.06 1.38 -21.77
N SER A 399 -3.81 0.09 -21.85
CA SER A 399 -4.07 -0.84 -20.76
C SER A 399 -2.88 -1.77 -20.58
N LYS A 400 -2.66 -2.18 -19.34
CA LYS A 400 -1.55 -3.04 -18.95
C LYS A 400 -2.08 -4.15 -18.03
N THR A 401 -1.69 -5.37 -18.30
CA THR A 401 -1.99 -6.53 -17.46
C THR A 401 -0.67 -7.14 -17.01
N GLU A 402 -0.52 -7.39 -15.74
CA GLU A 402 0.61 -8.10 -15.17
C GLU A 402 0.12 -9.27 -14.31
N PHE A 403 0.81 -10.38 -14.41
CA PHE A 403 0.69 -11.49 -13.49
C PHE A 403 2.07 -11.94 -13.08
N TRP A 404 2.30 -12.13 -11.80
CA TRP A 404 3.57 -12.66 -11.31
C TRP A 404 3.37 -13.61 -10.12
N LEU A 405 4.29 -14.54 -10.03
CA LEU A 405 4.41 -15.49 -8.94
C LEU A 405 5.76 -15.30 -8.28
N THR A 406 5.78 -14.90 -7.02
CA THR A 406 7.02 -14.68 -6.29
C THR A 406 7.12 -15.54 -5.04
N VAL A 407 8.36 -15.85 -4.66
CA VAL A 407 8.72 -16.44 -3.39
C VAL A 407 9.52 -15.39 -2.60
N ARG A 408 9.10 -15.14 -1.37
CA ARG A 408 9.75 -14.21 -0.45
C ARG A 408 10.29 -14.93 0.77
N LYS A 409 11.51 -14.57 1.18
CA LYS A 409 12.09 -14.92 2.47
C LYS A 409 12.22 -13.66 3.32
N SER A 410 11.66 -13.69 4.52
CA SER A 410 11.85 -12.69 5.57
C SER A 410 12.83 -13.21 6.63
N LEU A 411 13.72 -12.31 7.12
CA LEU A 411 14.80 -12.59 8.08
C LEU A 411 14.71 -11.63 9.26
#